data_d8757f636e9a4949dd0d3797050ee015
#
_entry.id   d8757f636e9a4949dd0d3797050ee015
#
_cell.length_a   1.000
_cell.length_b   1.000
_cell.length_c   1.000
_cell.angle_alpha   90.00
_cell.angle_beta   90.00
_cell.angle_gamma   90.00
#
_symmetry.space_group_name_H-M   'P 1'
#
loop_
_entity.id
_entity.type
_entity.pdbx_description
1 polymer ?
#
loop_
_entity_poly.entity_id
_entity_poly.type
_entity_poly.pdbx_seq_one_letter_code
_entity_poly.pdbx_strand_id
1 'polypeptide(L)'
;MWKTKLDETSHETPVTQQNDADLISAEDEERILFGKKDEHTEKMLKLKLSIHHSLLDRLNLAMLEQTPTEQIKAQISSILPELLADFDEPLNREEREKLVQELVDELMGLGPLEPLLADETITDILVNGPETVFVEKRGMLQPVPTRFQDEKHLMRVIQKIVSAVGRRVDESSPFVDARLADGSRVNAIVAPLALDGSLVSIRKFAKSPISIAKMIDLGSVPEQMAPVFEAIVKSRRNVLISGGTGSGKTTLLNAMSSYIDEAERIVTIEDSAELQLQQAHVARLETRPANIEGKGEVTQRDLVKNALRMRPDRIIVGEVRAGEAFDMLQAMNTGHDGSMTTVHANTPRDALSRVEQMIGMSGIDITSKSARAQIASAINVVVQVGRLSDGRRKIKSLSEITGMEGETITMQEIFRFRMTGRADDGSVLGHFEATGIRPKFLDEAESHGMHLSPELFRPDMKLG
;
A
#
# COMPACT_ATOMS: atom_id res chain seq x y z
N MET A 1 16.69 60.95 28.86
CA MET A 1 15.66 61.88 29.40
C MET A 1 14.34 61.49 28.74
N TRP A 2 13.51 60.83 29.47
CA TRP A 2 12.12 61.07 29.79
C TRP A 2 11.60 59.86 30.59
N LYS A 3 11.48 60.12 31.93
CA LYS A 3 10.73 59.29 32.89
C LYS A 3 9.28 59.81 32.87
N THR A 4 8.31 58.97 32.87
CA THR A 4 6.96 59.24 33.42
C THR A 4 6.30 57.95 33.88
N LYS A 5 6.28 57.81 35.16
CA LYS A 5 5.25 57.46 36.13
C LYS A 5 4.30 56.28 35.83
N LEU A 6 4.47 55.31 36.70
CA LEU A 6 3.51 54.30 37.10
C LEU A 6 2.27 54.95 37.73
N ASP A 7 1.06 54.49 37.33
CA ASP A 7 -0.13 54.58 38.16
C ASP A 7 -0.65 53.16 38.39
N GLU A 8 -0.69 52.79 39.64
CA GLU A 8 -1.28 51.59 40.21
C GLU A 8 -2.82 51.75 40.23
N THR A 9 -3.52 50.90 39.53
CA THR A 9 -4.92 50.59 39.89
C THR A 9 -5.12 49.07 39.82
N SER A 10 -5.15 48.50 41.01
CA SER A 10 -5.58 47.13 41.30
C SER A 10 -7.00 46.88 40.83
N HIS A 11 -7.15 45.97 39.85
CA HIS A 11 -8.41 45.23 39.65
C HIS A 11 -8.09 43.76 39.77
N GLU A 12 -8.46 43.21 40.91
CA GLU A 12 -8.59 41.77 41.12
C GLU A 12 -9.66 41.22 40.18
N THR A 13 -9.24 40.41 39.21
CA THR A 13 -10.13 39.54 38.46
C THR A 13 -10.08 38.15 39.14
N PRO A 14 -11.24 37.49 39.34
CA PRO A 14 -11.28 36.23 40.05
C PRO A 14 -10.58 35.15 39.24
N VAL A 15 -9.66 34.43 39.89
CA VAL A 15 -9.06 33.20 39.43
C VAL A 15 -10.18 32.18 39.24
N THR A 16 -10.54 31.97 37.98
CA THR A 16 -11.38 30.84 37.60
C THR A 16 -10.57 29.57 37.87
N GLN A 17 -11.07 28.78 38.81
CA GLN A 17 -10.60 27.42 39.00
C GLN A 17 -10.66 26.69 37.66
N GLN A 18 -9.49 26.48 37.03
CA GLN A 18 -9.38 25.48 36.00
C GLN A 18 -9.67 24.13 36.65
N ASN A 19 -10.74 23.50 36.22
CA ASN A 19 -11.06 22.13 36.50
C ASN A 19 -9.81 21.28 36.18
N ASP A 20 -9.28 20.60 37.18
CA ASP A 20 -8.49 19.38 37.05
C ASP A 20 -9.41 18.27 36.50
N ALA A 21 -9.78 18.40 35.23
CA ALA A 21 -10.46 17.39 34.47
C ALA A 21 -9.38 16.70 33.61
N ASP A 22 -9.04 15.49 34.05
CA ASP A 22 -8.53 14.40 33.26
C ASP A 22 -7.18 14.59 32.56
N LEU A 23 -6.12 14.75 33.30
CA LEU A 23 -4.83 14.18 32.91
C LEU A 23 -4.94 12.66 33.08
N ILE A 24 -5.41 11.99 32.03
CA ILE A 24 -5.34 10.52 31.93
C ILE A 24 -3.85 10.18 32.13
N SER A 25 -3.53 9.36 33.14
CA SER A 25 -2.15 8.96 33.37
C SER A 25 -1.64 8.15 32.19
N ALA A 26 -0.34 8.17 31.92
CA ALA A 26 0.26 7.33 30.87
C ALA A 26 -0.11 5.85 31.05
N GLU A 27 -0.30 5.39 32.29
CA GLU A 27 -0.79 4.06 32.61
C GLU A 27 -2.28 3.85 32.25
N ASP A 28 -3.10 4.90 32.34
CA ASP A 28 -4.52 4.82 31.94
C ASP A 28 -4.67 4.89 30.41
N GLU A 29 -3.83 5.67 29.72
CA GLU A 29 -3.74 5.66 28.25
C GLU A 29 -3.28 4.28 27.75
N GLU A 30 -2.29 3.68 28.38
CA GLU A 30 -1.80 2.34 28.09
C GLU A 30 -2.91 1.28 28.34
N ARG A 31 -3.70 1.45 29.40
CA ARG A 31 -4.86 0.58 29.71
C ARG A 31 -6.00 0.72 28.72
N ILE A 32 -6.24 1.91 28.18
CA ILE A 32 -7.27 2.18 27.17
C ILE A 32 -6.83 1.63 25.81
N LEU A 33 -5.55 1.78 25.45
CA LEU A 33 -5.00 1.35 24.16
C LEU A 33 -4.74 -0.17 24.07
N PHE A 34 -4.25 -0.78 25.16
CA PHE A 34 -3.77 -2.17 25.14
C PHE A 34 -4.57 -3.13 26.03
N GLY A 35 -5.62 -2.66 26.71
CA GLY A 35 -6.34 -3.44 27.72
C GLY A 35 -5.55 -3.61 29.02
N LYS A 36 -6.19 -4.15 30.08
CA LYS A 36 -5.46 -4.53 31.31
C LYS A 36 -4.39 -5.56 30.94
N LYS A 37 -3.15 -5.36 31.39
CA LYS A 37 -2.17 -6.44 31.45
C LYS A 37 -2.80 -7.57 32.25
N ASP A 38 -3.33 -8.56 31.55
CA ASP A 38 -3.98 -9.70 32.19
C ASP A 38 -2.86 -10.60 32.70
N GLU A 39 -2.85 -10.82 34.02
CA GLU A 39 -1.87 -11.68 34.69
C GLU A 39 -1.81 -13.09 34.06
N HIS A 40 -2.95 -13.55 33.55
CA HIS A 40 -3.05 -14.80 32.78
C HIS A 40 -2.27 -14.74 31.47
N THR A 41 -2.35 -13.64 30.72
CA THR A 41 -1.60 -13.45 29.47
C THR A 41 -0.09 -13.44 29.70
N GLU A 42 0.40 -12.81 30.76
CA GLU A 42 1.82 -12.83 31.11
C GLU A 42 2.33 -14.23 31.52
N LYS A 43 1.50 -14.97 32.26
CA LYS A 43 1.80 -16.35 32.64
C LYS A 43 1.88 -17.25 31.41
N MET A 44 0.89 -17.13 30.50
CA MET A 44 0.90 -17.88 29.22
C MET A 44 2.12 -17.57 28.36
N LEU A 45 2.56 -16.32 28.33
CA LEU A 45 3.79 -15.95 27.61
C LEU A 45 5.01 -16.62 28.22
N LYS A 46 5.16 -16.58 29.56
CA LYS A 46 6.28 -17.26 30.26
C LYS A 46 6.26 -18.78 30.04
N LEU A 47 5.08 -19.38 30.11
CA LEU A 47 4.89 -20.81 29.84
C LEU A 47 5.31 -21.17 28.40
N LYS A 48 4.81 -20.42 27.42
CA LYS A 48 5.19 -20.59 26.00
C LYS A 48 6.70 -20.53 25.81
N LEU A 49 7.38 -19.59 26.43
CA LEU A 49 8.80 -19.41 26.35
C LEU A 49 9.59 -20.58 26.93
N SER A 50 9.20 -21.05 28.11
CA SER A 50 9.84 -22.20 28.75
C SER A 50 9.68 -23.47 27.91
N ILE A 51 8.48 -23.70 27.39
CA ILE A 51 8.22 -24.82 26.49
C ILE A 51 8.99 -24.71 25.19
N HIS A 52 9.05 -23.51 24.59
CA HIS A 52 9.82 -23.27 23.37
C HIS A 52 11.31 -23.62 23.56
N HIS A 53 11.94 -23.19 24.66
CA HIS A 53 13.33 -23.55 24.95
C HIS A 53 13.50 -25.08 25.12
N SER A 54 12.60 -25.73 25.87
CA SER A 54 12.65 -27.18 26.06
C SER A 54 12.43 -27.97 24.76
N LEU A 55 11.65 -27.42 23.82
CA LEU A 55 11.45 -28.02 22.49
C LEU A 55 12.70 -27.88 21.61
N LEU A 56 13.40 -26.73 21.66
CA LEU A 56 14.66 -26.53 20.92
C LEU A 56 15.74 -27.55 21.32
N ASP A 57 15.80 -27.91 22.61
CA ASP A 57 16.76 -28.92 23.12
C ASP A 57 16.38 -30.34 22.70
N ARG A 58 15.11 -30.64 22.47
CA ARG A 58 14.60 -31.99 22.17
C ARG A 58 14.37 -32.24 20.66
N LEU A 59 14.15 -31.21 19.87
CA LEU A 59 13.90 -31.33 18.44
C LEU A 59 15.19 -31.18 17.63
N ASN A 60 15.32 -32.01 16.61
CA ASN A 60 16.43 -31.88 15.67
C ASN A 60 16.10 -30.76 14.66
N LEU A 61 16.59 -29.52 14.92
CA LEU A 61 16.35 -28.34 14.11
C LEU A 61 16.69 -28.53 12.62
N ALA A 62 17.72 -29.35 12.29
CA ALA A 62 18.09 -29.62 10.90
C ALA A 62 17.04 -30.44 10.13
N MET A 63 16.19 -31.19 10.83
CA MET A 63 15.10 -31.94 10.23
C MET A 63 13.80 -31.18 10.13
N LEU A 64 13.63 -30.10 10.90
CA LEU A 64 12.39 -29.32 10.92
C LEU A 64 12.09 -28.69 9.54
N GLU A 65 13.10 -28.18 8.84
CA GLU A 65 12.92 -27.56 7.52
C GLU A 65 12.45 -28.55 6.43
N GLN A 66 12.68 -29.86 6.63
CA GLN A 66 12.29 -30.89 5.68
C GLN A 66 10.99 -31.62 6.09
N THR A 67 10.47 -31.35 7.28
CA THR A 67 9.31 -32.04 7.84
C THR A 67 8.03 -31.24 7.57
N PRO A 68 6.96 -31.87 7.06
CA PRO A 68 5.67 -31.19 6.87
C PRO A 68 5.14 -30.63 8.19
N THR A 69 4.56 -29.43 8.14
CA THR A 69 4.05 -28.68 9.30
C THR A 69 3.07 -29.51 10.15
N GLU A 70 2.20 -30.31 9.52
CA GLU A 70 1.26 -31.20 10.22
C GLU A 70 1.96 -32.28 11.06
N GLN A 71 3.09 -32.79 10.60
CA GLN A 71 3.86 -33.77 11.38
C GLN A 71 4.56 -33.11 12.57
N ILE A 72 5.08 -31.90 12.39
CA ILE A 72 5.68 -31.12 13.47
C ILE A 72 4.60 -30.80 14.52
N LYS A 73 3.43 -30.37 14.08
CA LYS A 73 2.28 -30.11 14.96
C LYS A 73 1.88 -31.35 15.77
N ALA A 74 1.84 -32.51 15.13
CA ALA A 74 1.58 -33.78 15.80
C ALA A 74 2.68 -34.16 16.81
N GLN A 75 3.95 -33.95 16.48
CA GLN A 75 5.07 -34.18 17.39
C GLN A 75 5.02 -33.26 18.60
N ILE A 76 4.81 -31.97 18.41
CA ILE A 76 4.64 -30.98 19.50
C ILE A 76 3.46 -31.38 20.38
N SER A 77 2.32 -31.71 19.78
CA SER A 77 1.12 -32.14 20.52
C SER A 77 1.37 -33.41 21.37
N SER A 78 2.23 -34.32 20.90
CA SER A 78 2.57 -35.55 21.65
C SER A 78 3.51 -35.31 22.83
N ILE A 79 4.42 -34.32 22.71
CA ILE A 79 5.41 -34.00 23.74
C ILE A 79 4.86 -32.98 24.75
N LEU A 80 3.93 -32.14 24.32
CA LEU A 80 3.37 -31.06 25.14
C LEU A 80 2.85 -31.48 26.52
N PRO A 81 2.12 -32.63 26.68
CA PRO A 81 1.67 -33.08 27.99
C PRO A 81 2.80 -33.34 28.97
N GLU A 82 3.94 -33.87 28.47
CA GLU A 82 5.15 -34.10 29.29
C GLU A 82 5.76 -32.77 29.73
N LEU A 83 5.88 -31.80 28.80
CA LEU A 83 6.42 -30.48 29.09
C LEU A 83 5.53 -29.67 30.03
N LEU A 84 4.20 -29.84 29.95
CA LEU A 84 3.25 -29.20 30.87
C LEU A 84 3.23 -29.83 32.26
N ALA A 85 3.68 -31.07 32.44
CA ALA A 85 3.75 -31.72 33.75
C ALA A 85 4.68 -31.01 34.73
N ASP A 86 5.65 -30.28 34.22
CA ASP A 86 6.61 -29.48 35.00
C ASP A 86 6.06 -28.10 35.40
N PHE A 87 4.82 -27.77 34.95
CA PHE A 87 4.17 -26.48 35.20
C PHE A 87 2.81 -26.69 35.94
N ASP A 88 2.60 -25.96 37.01
CA ASP A 88 1.40 -26.07 37.89
C ASP A 88 0.11 -25.49 37.30
N GLU A 89 0.06 -25.11 36.02
CA GLU A 89 -1.11 -24.49 35.41
C GLU A 89 -1.87 -25.46 34.50
N PRO A 90 -3.13 -25.82 34.85
CA PRO A 90 -3.97 -26.66 34.01
C PRO A 90 -4.51 -25.85 32.81
N LEU A 91 -4.09 -26.23 31.62
CA LEU A 91 -4.64 -25.67 30.39
C LEU A 91 -5.88 -26.44 29.93
N ASN A 92 -6.91 -25.74 29.52
CA ASN A 92 -8.06 -26.36 28.87
C ASN A 92 -7.69 -26.83 27.44
N ARG A 93 -8.61 -27.51 26.77
CA ARG A 93 -8.34 -28.06 25.43
C ARG A 93 -8.02 -26.98 24.39
N GLU A 94 -8.77 -25.90 24.39
CA GLU A 94 -8.65 -24.80 23.45
C GLU A 94 -7.32 -24.03 23.63
N GLU A 95 -6.93 -23.80 24.87
CA GLU A 95 -5.63 -23.21 25.24
C GLU A 95 -4.44 -24.06 24.79
N ARG A 96 -4.57 -25.39 24.92
CA ARG A 96 -3.54 -26.32 24.43
C ARG A 96 -3.40 -26.31 22.92
N GLU A 97 -4.53 -26.34 22.20
CA GLU A 97 -4.54 -26.28 20.74
C GLU A 97 -3.94 -24.95 20.25
N LYS A 98 -4.27 -23.84 20.90
CA LYS A 98 -3.69 -22.53 20.63
C LYS A 98 -2.19 -22.49 20.93
N LEU A 99 -1.75 -23.01 22.06
CA LEU A 99 -0.34 -23.05 22.44
C LEU A 99 0.47 -23.88 21.45
N VAL A 100 -0.04 -25.04 21.01
CA VAL A 100 0.60 -25.85 19.96
C VAL A 100 0.77 -25.06 18.68
N GLN A 101 -0.27 -24.34 18.23
CA GLN A 101 -0.20 -23.53 17.03
C GLN A 101 0.84 -22.43 17.17
N GLU A 102 0.84 -21.71 18.28
CA GLU A 102 1.80 -20.64 18.55
C GLU A 102 3.25 -21.16 18.62
N LEU A 103 3.46 -22.38 19.13
CA LEU A 103 4.79 -23.01 19.12
C LEU A 103 5.23 -23.43 17.72
N VAL A 104 4.32 -23.91 16.88
CA VAL A 104 4.58 -24.17 15.47
C VAL A 104 4.96 -22.88 14.75
N ASP A 105 4.19 -21.80 14.98
CA ASP A 105 4.45 -20.48 14.38
C ASP A 105 5.84 -19.92 14.79
N GLU A 106 6.28 -20.16 16.04
CA GLU A 106 7.61 -19.78 16.52
C GLU A 106 8.73 -20.59 15.85
N LEU A 107 8.54 -21.89 15.72
CA LEU A 107 9.57 -22.78 15.20
C LEU A 107 9.70 -22.68 13.68
N MET A 108 8.57 -22.69 12.97
CA MET A 108 8.53 -22.81 11.52
C MET A 108 8.28 -21.46 10.83
N GLY A 109 7.44 -20.63 11.43
CA GLY A 109 6.97 -19.37 10.87
C GLY A 109 7.74 -18.14 11.35
N LEU A 110 7.03 -17.02 11.35
CA LEU A 110 7.48 -15.71 11.82
C LEU A 110 6.98 -15.38 13.23
N GLY A 111 6.69 -16.41 14.03
CA GLY A 111 6.26 -16.26 15.42
C GLY A 111 4.98 -15.47 15.57
N PRO A 112 4.99 -14.39 16.41
CA PRO A 112 3.79 -13.61 16.69
C PRO A 112 3.14 -12.94 15.47
N LEU A 113 3.83 -12.86 14.33
CA LEU A 113 3.32 -12.25 13.11
C LEU A 113 2.39 -13.19 12.32
N GLU A 114 2.50 -14.51 12.49
CA GLU A 114 1.75 -15.47 11.68
C GLU A 114 0.23 -15.29 11.73
N PRO A 115 -0.41 -15.12 12.90
CA PRO A 115 -1.85 -14.86 12.96
C PRO A 115 -2.26 -13.56 12.24
N LEU A 116 -1.40 -12.53 12.28
CA LEU A 116 -1.65 -11.25 11.62
C LEU A 116 -1.46 -11.38 10.10
N LEU A 117 -0.50 -12.18 9.67
CA LEU A 117 -0.27 -12.48 8.26
C LEU A 117 -1.40 -13.35 7.67
N ALA A 118 -2.00 -14.23 8.48
CA ALA A 118 -3.12 -15.06 8.07
C ALA A 118 -4.45 -14.29 7.94
N ASP A 119 -4.66 -13.22 8.73
CA ASP A 119 -5.89 -12.43 8.72
C ASP A 119 -6.01 -11.56 7.46
N GLU A 120 -6.85 -11.95 6.50
CA GLU A 120 -7.06 -11.25 5.22
C GLU A 120 -7.64 -9.83 5.37
N THR A 121 -8.17 -9.48 6.54
CA THR A 121 -8.70 -8.12 6.80
C THR A 121 -7.60 -7.11 7.13
N ILE A 122 -6.40 -7.58 7.46
CA ILE A 122 -5.22 -6.77 7.74
C ILE A 122 -4.50 -6.46 6.42
N THR A 123 -4.21 -5.20 6.18
CA THR A 123 -3.45 -4.72 5.01
C THR A 123 -2.00 -4.41 5.35
N ASP A 124 -1.77 -3.82 6.52
CA ASP A 124 -0.42 -3.46 6.98
C ASP A 124 -0.22 -3.87 8.43
N ILE A 125 0.99 -4.31 8.78
CA ILE A 125 1.43 -4.65 10.12
C ILE A 125 2.62 -3.78 10.45
N LEU A 126 2.56 -3.06 11.57
CA LEU A 126 3.59 -2.13 12.01
C LEU A 126 4.07 -2.54 13.41
N VAL A 127 5.33 -2.93 13.51
CA VAL A 127 5.99 -3.30 14.76
C VAL A 127 6.89 -2.14 15.18
N ASN A 128 6.65 -1.61 16.36
CA ASN A 128 7.42 -0.52 16.96
C ASN A 128 8.08 -1.03 18.25
N GLY A 129 9.24 -1.67 18.10
CA GLY A 129 9.86 -2.42 19.18
C GLY A 129 9.12 -3.71 19.53
N PRO A 130 9.58 -4.47 20.52
CA PRO A 130 9.05 -5.80 20.83
C PRO A 130 7.63 -5.76 21.43
N GLU A 131 7.25 -4.67 22.10
CA GLU A 131 6.01 -4.61 22.87
C GLU A 131 4.80 -4.05 22.11
N THR A 132 5.05 -3.29 21.04
CA THR A 132 4.01 -2.48 20.40
C THR A 132 3.80 -2.88 18.94
N VAL A 133 2.63 -3.42 18.64
CA VAL A 133 2.25 -3.79 17.29
C VAL A 133 0.92 -3.13 16.91
N PHE A 134 0.90 -2.49 15.74
CA PHE A 134 -0.30 -1.95 15.12
C PHE A 134 -0.62 -2.68 13.84
N VAL A 135 -1.89 -2.71 13.49
CA VAL A 135 -2.35 -3.20 12.19
C VAL A 135 -3.26 -2.19 11.51
N GLU A 136 -3.21 -2.14 10.17
CA GLU A 136 -4.24 -1.43 9.42
C GLU A 136 -5.34 -2.42 9.04
N LYS A 137 -6.57 -2.19 9.54
CA LYS A 137 -7.79 -2.89 9.14
C LYS A 137 -8.79 -1.90 8.55
N ARG A 138 -9.32 -2.20 7.37
CA ARG A 138 -10.31 -1.35 6.69
C ARG A 138 -9.89 0.12 6.60
N GLY A 139 -8.59 0.36 6.46
CA GLY A 139 -8.03 1.70 6.34
C GLY A 139 -7.85 2.46 7.65
N MET A 140 -8.02 1.83 8.80
CA MET A 140 -7.77 2.42 10.12
C MET A 140 -6.65 1.67 10.83
N LEU A 141 -5.72 2.42 11.41
CA LEU A 141 -4.69 1.87 12.29
C LEU A 141 -5.28 1.60 13.67
N GLN A 142 -4.99 0.41 14.20
CA GLN A 142 -5.39 0.03 15.54
C GLN A 142 -4.31 -0.83 16.21
N PRO A 143 -4.10 -0.70 17.53
CA PRO A 143 -3.18 -1.56 18.25
C PRO A 143 -3.73 -2.97 18.36
N VAL A 144 -2.82 -3.96 18.46
CA VAL A 144 -3.17 -5.36 18.69
C VAL A 144 -2.39 -5.91 19.90
N PRO A 145 -2.92 -6.92 20.60
CA PRO A 145 -2.29 -7.49 21.79
C PRO A 145 -1.03 -8.34 21.46
N THR A 146 -0.70 -8.46 20.18
CA THR A 146 0.48 -9.19 19.71
C THR A 146 1.75 -8.49 20.18
N ARG A 147 2.70 -9.24 20.73
CA ARG A 147 4.00 -8.73 21.18
C ARG A 147 5.08 -9.78 20.98
N PHE A 148 6.31 -9.34 20.86
CA PHE A 148 7.49 -10.18 20.92
C PHE A 148 7.96 -10.31 22.38
N GLN A 149 8.77 -11.33 22.64
CA GLN A 149 9.31 -11.57 23.97
C GLN A 149 10.23 -10.44 24.43
N ASP A 150 11.17 -10.10 23.56
CA ASP A 150 12.19 -9.09 23.75
C ASP A 150 12.76 -8.64 22.41
N GLU A 151 13.67 -7.68 22.43
CA GLU A 151 14.34 -7.19 21.23
C GLU A 151 15.12 -8.30 20.49
N LYS A 152 15.71 -9.24 21.22
CA LYS A 152 16.45 -10.37 20.61
C LYS A 152 15.51 -11.29 19.83
N HIS A 153 14.30 -11.50 20.33
CA HIS A 153 13.27 -12.28 19.64
C HIS A 153 12.84 -11.56 18.35
N LEU A 154 12.54 -10.25 18.42
CA LEU A 154 12.19 -9.45 17.25
C LEU A 154 13.31 -9.49 16.20
N MET A 155 14.57 -9.32 16.63
CA MET A 155 15.74 -9.40 15.76
C MET A 155 15.88 -10.76 15.07
N ARG A 156 15.60 -11.88 15.78
CA ARG A 156 15.62 -13.22 15.15
C ARG A 156 14.59 -13.34 14.03
N VAL A 157 13.38 -12.82 14.26
CA VAL A 157 12.33 -12.83 13.24
C VAL A 157 12.73 -11.95 12.05
N ILE A 158 13.26 -10.76 12.29
CA ILE A 158 13.79 -9.87 11.24
C ILE A 158 14.88 -10.58 10.44
N GLN A 159 15.87 -11.19 11.10
CA GLN A 159 16.95 -11.90 10.44
C GLN A 159 16.44 -13.10 9.61
N LYS A 160 15.43 -13.85 10.11
CA LYS A 160 14.80 -14.95 9.36
C LYS A 160 14.19 -14.45 8.07
N ILE A 161 13.44 -13.33 8.10
CA ILE A 161 12.84 -12.70 6.92
C ILE A 161 13.93 -12.27 5.92
N VAL A 162 14.94 -11.58 6.40
CA VAL A 162 15.97 -10.96 5.57
C VAL A 162 16.90 -12.01 4.93
N SER A 163 17.26 -13.04 5.69
CA SER A 163 18.09 -14.14 5.22
C SER A 163 17.40 -14.97 4.14
N ALA A 164 16.08 -15.14 4.21
CA ALA A 164 15.30 -15.87 3.20
C ALA A 164 15.41 -15.25 1.80
N VAL A 165 15.69 -13.93 1.72
CA VAL A 165 15.91 -13.21 0.46
C VAL A 165 17.39 -12.91 0.18
N GLY A 166 18.31 -13.52 0.91
CA GLY A 166 19.76 -13.38 0.72
C GLY A 166 20.27 -11.97 1.08
N ARG A 167 19.58 -11.25 1.97
CA ARG A 167 19.99 -9.94 2.47
C ARG A 167 20.48 -10.01 3.91
N ARG A 168 21.01 -8.89 4.42
CA ARG A 168 21.52 -8.73 5.77
C ARG A 168 21.03 -7.42 6.38
N VAL A 169 20.77 -7.44 7.67
CA VAL A 169 20.50 -6.26 8.49
C VAL A 169 21.29 -6.36 9.77
N ASP A 170 22.10 -5.35 10.07
CA ASP A 170 22.95 -5.22 11.25
C ASP A 170 23.30 -3.75 11.49
N GLU A 171 24.13 -3.46 12.48
CA GLU A 171 24.58 -2.09 12.80
C GLU A 171 25.28 -1.39 11.62
N SER A 172 25.91 -2.14 10.72
CA SER A 172 26.59 -1.60 9.52
C SER A 172 25.62 -1.34 8.36
N SER A 173 24.52 -2.09 8.31
CA SER A 173 23.42 -1.96 7.35
C SER A 173 22.11 -1.94 8.12
N PRO A 174 21.77 -0.81 8.79
CA PRO A 174 20.73 -0.80 9.80
C PRO A 174 19.29 -0.75 9.27
N PHE A 175 19.07 -0.78 7.97
CA PHE A 175 17.75 -0.91 7.35
C PHE A 175 17.80 -1.81 6.12
N VAL A 176 16.67 -2.41 5.81
CA VAL A 176 16.55 -3.34 4.69
C VAL A 176 15.12 -3.40 4.19
N ASP A 177 14.98 -3.50 2.87
CA ASP A 177 13.74 -3.93 2.23
C ASP A 177 13.83 -5.41 1.88
N ALA A 178 12.79 -6.15 2.20
CA ALA A 178 12.69 -7.59 1.93
C ALA A 178 11.27 -7.93 1.43
N ARG A 179 11.08 -9.20 1.08
CA ARG A 179 9.78 -9.73 0.67
C ARG A 179 9.56 -11.09 1.32
N LEU A 180 8.35 -11.33 1.81
CA LEU A 180 7.94 -12.65 2.28
C LEU A 180 7.63 -13.55 1.08
N ALA A 181 7.53 -14.86 1.34
CA ALA A 181 7.21 -15.86 0.32
C ALA A 181 5.84 -15.65 -0.34
N ASP A 182 4.89 -15.05 0.37
CA ASP A 182 3.56 -14.68 -0.14
C ASP A 182 3.56 -13.41 -1.01
N GLY A 183 4.71 -12.73 -1.15
CA GLY A 183 4.87 -11.50 -1.88
C GLY A 183 4.72 -10.23 -1.04
N SER A 184 4.38 -10.33 0.24
CA SER A 184 4.27 -9.18 1.15
C SER A 184 5.60 -8.45 1.29
N ARG A 185 5.56 -7.11 1.24
CA ARG A 185 6.76 -6.25 1.35
C ARG A 185 7.09 -6.00 2.81
N VAL A 186 8.35 -6.10 3.16
CA VAL A 186 8.86 -5.85 4.51
C VAL A 186 9.94 -4.79 4.45
N ASN A 187 9.79 -3.76 5.27
CA ASN A 187 10.89 -2.84 5.60
C ASN A 187 11.24 -3.03 7.06
N ALA A 188 12.51 -3.19 7.38
CA ALA A 188 13.00 -3.26 8.75
C ALA A 188 14.10 -2.23 8.98
N ILE A 189 14.07 -1.59 10.13
CA ILE A 189 15.10 -0.64 10.61
C ILE A 189 15.49 -1.07 12.01
N VAL A 190 16.79 -1.17 12.26
CA VAL A 190 17.35 -1.63 13.54
C VAL A 190 18.29 -0.58 14.15
N ALA A 191 18.76 -0.82 15.35
CA ALA A 191 19.77 0.02 15.97
C ALA A 191 21.03 0.14 15.06
N PRO A 192 21.72 1.29 15.03
CA PRO A 192 21.55 2.46 15.92
C PRO A 192 20.50 3.48 15.44
N LEU A 193 19.81 3.25 14.31
CA LEU A 193 18.84 4.20 13.74
C LEU A 193 17.48 4.12 14.44
N ALA A 194 17.06 2.93 14.84
CA ALA A 194 15.85 2.72 15.62
C ALA A 194 16.17 2.88 17.11
N LEU A 195 15.69 3.98 17.72
CA LEU A 195 16.06 4.39 19.07
C LEU A 195 15.29 3.62 20.16
N ASP A 196 14.03 3.31 19.90
CA ASP A 196 13.10 2.69 20.87
C ASP A 196 12.89 1.19 20.61
N GLY A 197 13.83 0.55 19.91
CA GLY A 197 13.74 -0.84 19.46
C GLY A 197 13.57 -0.94 17.95
N SER A 198 13.78 -2.14 17.42
CA SER A 198 13.67 -2.40 15.98
C SER A 198 12.27 -2.14 15.46
N LEU A 199 12.19 -1.54 14.26
CA LEU A 199 10.95 -1.24 13.58
C LEU A 199 10.76 -2.18 12.41
N VAL A 200 9.55 -2.72 12.25
CA VAL A 200 9.20 -3.55 11.08
C VAL A 200 7.87 -3.08 10.51
N SER A 201 7.85 -2.81 9.21
CA SER A 201 6.63 -2.47 8.47
C SER A 201 6.39 -3.54 7.42
N ILE A 202 5.26 -4.23 7.50
CA ILE A 202 4.86 -5.26 6.54
C ILE A 202 3.61 -4.77 5.82
N ARG A 203 3.71 -4.61 4.49
CA ARG A 203 2.54 -4.41 3.63
C ARG A 203 2.17 -5.73 3.00
N LYS A 204 1.02 -6.26 3.37
CA LYS A 204 0.55 -7.56 2.90
C LYS A 204 0.21 -7.52 1.40
N PHE A 205 0.60 -8.58 0.71
CA PHE A 205 0.20 -8.78 -0.67
C PHE A 205 -1.25 -9.26 -0.73
N ALA A 206 -2.12 -8.52 -1.44
CA ALA A 206 -3.53 -8.91 -1.56
C ALA A 206 -3.64 -10.24 -2.31
N LYS A 207 -4.32 -11.23 -1.74
CA LYS A 207 -4.49 -12.56 -2.38
C LYS A 207 -5.37 -12.51 -3.64
N SER A 208 -6.30 -11.57 -3.70
CA SER A 208 -7.17 -11.39 -4.86
C SER A 208 -7.27 -9.91 -5.24
N PRO A 209 -7.13 -9.58 -6.55
CA PRO A 209 -7.28 -8.22 -7.02
C PRO A 209 -8.73 -7.76 -6.85
N ILE A 210 -8.91 -6.49 -6.47
CA ILE A 210 -10.22 -5.86 -6.40
C ILE A 210 -10.67 -5.55 -7.83
N SER A 211 -11.82 -6.11 -8.25
CA SER A 211 -12.44 -5.85 -9.55
C SER A 211 -13.18 -4.50 -9.59
N ILE A 212 -13.50 -4.01 -10.80
CA ILE A 212 -14.35 -2.83 -10.97
C ILE A 212 -15.73 -3.05 -10.30
N ALA A 213 -16.32 -4.23 -10.42
CA ALA A 213 -17.58 -4.57 -9.74
C ALA A 213 -17.47 -4.40 -8.23
N LYS A 214 -16.36 -4.89 -7.63
CA LYS A 214 -16.13 -4.70 -6.19
C LYS A 214 -15.88 -3.24 -5.81
N MET A 215 -15.26 -2.45 -6.67
CA MET A 215 -15.11 -1.01 -6.47
C MET A 215 -16.45 -0.27 -6.53
N ILE A 216 -17.39 -0.75 -7.35
CA ILE A 216 -18.78 -0.24 -7.40
C ILE A 216 -19.48 -0.56 -6.09
N ASP A 217 -19.44 -1.82 -5.62
CA ASP A 217 -20.04 -2.23 -4.33
C ASP A 217 -19.53 -1.38 -3.16
N LEU A 218 -18.22 -1.05 -3.17
CA LEU A 218 -17.60 -0.17 -2.19
C LEU A 218 -17.93 1.32 -2.41
N GLY A 219 -18.66 1.63 -3.46
CA GLY A 219 -19.00 3.00 -3.85
C GLY A 219 -17.78 3.85 -4.24
N SER A 220 -16.67 3.23 -4.57
CA SER A 220 -15.45 3.94 -5.01
C SER A 220 -15.58 4.46 -6.44
N VAL A 221 -16.39 3.76 -7.25
CA VAL A 221 -16.69 4.03 -8.65
C VAL A 221 -18.20 3.93 -8.83
N PRO A 222 -18.87 4.86 -9.51
CA PRO A 222 -20.27 4.67 -9.87
C PRO A 222 -20.39 3.64 -11.01
N GLU A 223 -21.48 2.87 -11.02
CA GLU A 223 -21.72 1.84 -12.03
C GLU A 223 -21.62 2.35 -13.48
N GLN A 224 -22.09 3.57 -13.69
CA GLN A 224 -22.09 4.23 -15.00
C GLN A 224 -20.68 4.55 -15.54
N MET A 225 -19.65 4.59 -14.69
CA MET A 225 -18.26 4.78 -15.13
C MET A 225 -17.58 3.48 -15.60
N ALA A 226 -18.10 2.31 -15.24
CA ALA A 226 -17.50 1.03 -15.65
C ALA A 226 -17.40 0.89 -17.18
N PRO A 227 -18.46 1.12 -17.98
CA PRO A 227 -18.35 1.07 -19.43
C PRO A 227 -17.42 2.15 -20.02
N VAL A 228 -17.24 3.28 -19.32
CA VAL A 228 -16.28 4.32 -19.73
C VAL A 228 -14.85 3.83 -19.57
N PHE A 229 -14.51 3.17 -18.44
CA PHE A 229 -13.20 2.56 -18.28
C PHE A 229 -12.93 1.45 -19.29
N GLU A 230 -13.93 0.61 -19.56
CA GLU A 230 -13.83 -0.41 -20.59
C GLU A 230 -13.53 0.21 -21.95
N ALA A 231 -14.25 1.27 -22.34
CA ALA A 231 -14.03 2.00 -23.60
C ALA A 231 -12.62 2.61 -23.68
N ILE A 232 -12.14 3.24 -22.59
CA ILE A 232 -10.77 3.80 -22.51
C ILE A 232 -9.72 2.71 -22.74
N VAL A 233 -9.88 1.56 -22.09
CA VAL A 233 -8.89 0.47 -22.20
C VAL A 233 -8.94 -0.22 -23.55
N LYS A 234 -10.12 -0.54 -24.05
CA LYS A 234 -10.32 -1.21 -25.36
C LYS A 234 -9.94 -0.33 -26.54
N SER A 235 -10.15 1.00 -26.45
CA SER A 235 -9.70 1.96 -27.46
C SER A 235 -8.21 2.34 -27.32
N ARG A 236 -7.46 1.59 -26.50
CA ARG A 236 -6.01 1.76 -26.32
C ARG A 236 -5.60 3.17 -25.93
N ARG A 237 -6.36 3.82 -25.03
CA ARG A 237 -5.95 5.12 -24.47
C ARG A 237 -4.89 4.95 -23.40
N ASN A 238 -3.85 5.76 -23.50
CA ASN A 238 -2.80 5.83 -22.47
C ASN A 238 -3.35 6.52 -21.21
N VAL A 239 -3.23 5.86 -20.06
CA VAL A 239 -3.85 6.29 -18.82
C VAL A 239 -2.80 6.62 -17.76
N LEU A 240 -2.90 7.81 -17.17
CA LEU A 240 -2.18 8.22 -15.98
C LEU A 240 -3.12 8.22 -14.77
N ILE A 241 -2.89 7.32 -13.82
CA ILE A 241 -3.66 7.28 -12.57
C ILE A 241 -2.91 8.06 -11.50
N SER A 242 -3.52 9.09 -10.97
CA SER A 242 -2.94 10.00 -9.99
C SER A 242 -3.63 9.89 -8.63
N GLY A 243 -2.88 10.09 -7.56
CA GLY A 243 -3.44 10.10 -6.20
C GLY A 243 -2.37 10.01 -5.12
N GLY A 244 -2.75 10.31 -3.88
CA GLY A 244 -1.88 10.19 -2.71
C GLY A 244 -1.57 8.74 -2.32
N THR A 245 -0.78 8.57 -1.25
CA THR A 245 -0.49 7.24 -0.67
C THR A 245 -1.78 6.60 -0.16
N GLY A 246 -1.95 5.30 -0.40
CA GLY A 246 -3.12 4.55 0.06
C GLY A 246 -4.45 4.97 -0.59
N SER A 247 -4.45 5.77 -1.67
CA SER A 247 -5.66 6.22 -2.36
C SER A 247 -6.29 5.14 -3.26
N GLY A 248 -5.55 4.06 -3.57
CA GLY A 248 -6.03 2.97 -4.42
C GLY A 248 -5.60 3.06 -5.89
N LYS A 249 -4.50 3.77 -6.22
CA LYS A 249 -3.95 3.87 -7.59
C LYS A 249 -3.69 2.51 -8.22
N THR A 250 -2.87 1.69 -7.57
CA THR A 250 -2.51 0.33 -8.03
C THR A 250 -3.74 -0.57 -8.12
N THR A 251 -4.69 -0.41 -7.19
CA THR A 251 -5.97 -1.14 -7.20
C THR A 251 -6.80 -0.79 -8.45
N LEU A 252 -6.92 0.51 -8.77
CA LEU A 252 -7.64 0.95 -9.97
C LEU A 252 -6.92 0.49 -11.24
N LEU A 253 -5.58 0.57 -11.27
CA LEU A 253 -4.79 0.09 -12.41
C LEU A 253 -5.04 -1.39 -12.65
N ASN A 254 -4.96 -2.23 -11.61
CA ASN A 254 -5.30 -3.65 -11.68
C ASN A 254 -6.73 -3.88 -12.16
N ALA A 255 -7.70 -3.13 -11.62
CA ALA A 255 -9.10 -3.28 -12.00
C ALA A 255 -9.34 -2.88 -13.47
N MET A 256 -8.74 -1.80 -13.94
CA MET A 256 -8.84 -1.38 -15.36
C MET A 256 -8.13 -2.37 -16.30
N SER A 257 -7.00 -2.93 -15.88
CA SER A 257 -6.26 -3.88 -16.70
C SER A 257 -7.07 -5.12 -17.08
N SER A 258 -8.11 -5.48 -16.30
CA SER A 258 -9.00 -6.61 -16.62
C SER A 258 -9.78 -6.43 -17.94
N TYR A 259 -9.88 -5.21 -18.46
CA TYR A 259 -10.49 -4.92 -19.74
C TYR A 259 -9.54 -5.06 -20.94
N ILE A 260 -8.23 -5.30 -20.69
CA ILE A 260 -7.26 -5.57 -21.77
C ILE A 260 -7.56 -6.92 -22.40
N ASP A 261 -7.49 -7.00 -23.72
CA ASP A 261 -7.73 -8.23 -24.47
C ASP A 261 -6.71 -9.32 -24.06
N GLU A 262 -7.18 -10.56 -23.89
CA GLU A 262 -6.35 -11.71 -23.50
C GLU A 262 -5.28 -12.06 -24.55
N ALA A 263 -5.46 -11.67 -25.81
CA ALA A 263 -4.49 -11.88 -26.89
C ALA A 263 -3.31 -10.89 -26.82
N GLU A 264 -3.43 -9.79 -26.07
CA GLU A 264 -2.38 -8.79 -25.98
C GLU A 264 -1.24 -9.24 -25.03
N ARG A 265 0.00 -9.00 -25.48
CA ARG A 265 1.18 -9.19 -24.65
C ARG A 265 1.43 -7.96 -23.78
N ILE A 266 1.39 -8.14 -22.46
CA ILE A 266 1.59 -7.09 -21.48
C ILE A 266 2.96 -7.27 -20.81
N VAL A 267 3.74 -6.19 -20.72
CA VAL A 267 4.94 -6.14 -19.88
C VAL A 267 4.67 -5.20 -18.70
N THR A 268 4.77 -5.71 -17.48
CA THR A 268 4.68 -4.89 -16.26
C THR A 268 6.07 -4.58 -15.72
N ILE A 269 6.25 -3.36 -15.23
CA ILE A 269 7.51 -2.87 -14.66
C ILE A 269 7.20 -2.19 -13.33
N GLU A 270 7.82 -2.69 -12.27
CA GLU A 270 7.54 -2.24 -10.90
C GLU A 270 8.81 -2.19 -10.06
N ASP A 271 8.87 -1.31 -9.07
CA ASP A 271 9.93 -1.36 -8.05
C ASP A 271 9.78 -2.59 -7.17
N SER A 272 8.54 -2.96 -6.90
CA SER A 272 8.17 -4.16 -6.18
C SER A 272 6.84 -4.63 -6.76
N ALA A 273 6.80 -5.88 -7.23
CA ALA A 273 5.66 -6.41 -7.97
C ALA A 273 4.41 -6.50 -7.10
N GLU A 274 3.49 -5.56 -7.29
CA GLU A 274 2.17 -5.49 -6.66
C GLU A 274 1.03 -5.77 -7.65
N LEU A 275 1.30 -5.61 -8.95
CA LEU A 275 0.31 -5.81 -10.00
C LEU A 275 -0.04 -7.29 -10.18
N GLN A 276 -1.33 -7.57 -10.28
CA GLN A 276 -1.91 -8.92 -10.42
C GLN A 276 -2.81 -8.99 -11.65
N LEU A 277 -2.23 -8.76 -12.82
CA LEU A 277 -2.95 -8.85 -14.07
C LEU A 277 -3.39 -10.29 -14.33
N GLN A 278 -4.61 -10.45 -14.85
CA GLN A 278 -5.24 -11.76 -15.01
C GLN A 278 -5.05 -12.35 -16.42
N GLN A 279 -4.51 -11.57 -17.37
CA GLN A 279 -4.27 -12.02 -18.74
C GLN A 279 -3.22 -13.14 -18.78
N ALA A 280 -3.38 -14.06 -19.75
CA ALA A 280 -2.51 -15.21 -19.91
C ALA A 280 -1.07 -14.82 -20.32
N HIS A 281 -0.89 -13.70 -21.01
CA HIS A 281 0.39 -13.29 -21.58
C HIS A 281 0.97 -12.05 -20.90
N VAL A 282 1.31 -12.15 -19.61
CA VAL A 282 1.94 -11.09 -18.81
C VAL A 282 3.40 -11.43 -18.51
N ALA A 283 4.31 -10.56 -18.91
CA ALA A 283 5.72 -10.62 -18.53
C ALA A 283 5.98 -9.60 -17.41
N ARG A 284 6.26 -10.07 -16.19
CA ARG A 284 6.45 -9.23 -15.00
C ARG A 284 7.92 -8.94 -14.80
N LEU A 285 8.28 -7.66 -14.69
CA LEU A 285 9.63 -7.20 -14.43
C LEU A 285 9.66 -6.38 -13.13
N GLU A 286 10.69 -6.62 -12.33
CA GLU A 286 10.91 -5.92 -11.07
C GLU A 286 12.33 -5.36 -11.03
N THR A 287 12.50 -4.16 -10.47
CA THR A 287 13.80 -3.55 -10.29
C THR A 287 14.64 -4.36 -9.31
N ARG A 288 15.93 -4.18 -9.40
CA ARG A 288 16.87 -4.76 -8.45
C ARG A 288 17.75 -3.65 -7.89
N PRO A 289 17.70 -3.40 -6.57
CA PRO A 289 18.64 -2.47 -5.94
C PRO A 289 20.06 -2.99 -6.01
N ALA A 290 21.03 -2.09 -5.90
CA ALA A 290 22.44 -2.45 -5.81
C ALA A 290 22.68 -3.41 -4.63
N ASN A 291 23.65 -4.32 -4.81
CA ASN A 291 24.11 -5.18 -3.72
C ASN A 291 24.94 -4.37 -2.70
N ILE A 292 25.42 -5.03 -1.65
CA ILE A 292 26.24 -4.41 -0.59
C ILE A 292 27.57 -3.79 -1.11
N GLU A 293 28.01 -4.20 -2.30
CA GLU A 293 29.19 -3.63 -2.98
C GLU A 293 28.82 -2.45 -3.91
N GLY A 294 27.55 -2.02 -3.93
CA GLY A 294 27.05 -0.98 -4.83
C GLY A 294 26.94 -1.40 -6.30
N LYS A 295 26.89 -2.72 -6.57
CA LYS A 295 26.88 -3.27 -7.95
C LYS A 295 25.56 -3.99 -8.24
N GLY A 296 25.28 -4.14 -9.54
CA GLY A 296 24.17 -4.97 -10.04
C GLY A 296 22.80 -4.32 -9.91
N GLU A 297 22.72 -3.01 -9.72
CA GLU A 297 21.47 -2.26 -9.78
C GLU A 297 20.82 -2.41 -11.18
N VAL A 298 19.49 -2.59 -11.18
CA VAL A 298 18.66 -2.53 -12.38
C VAL A 298 17.50 -1.61 -12.08
N THR A 299 17.51 -0.45 -12.71
CA THR A 299 16.51 0.60 -12.48
C THR A 299 15.23 0.36 -13.30
N GLN A 300 14.12 1.01 -12.92
CA GLN A 300 12.90 1.02 -13.75
C GLN A 300 13.20 1.50 -15.18
N ARG A 301 14.06 2.50 -15.32
CA ARG A 301 14.46 3.04 -16.61
C ARG A 301 15.11 1.98 -17.51
N ASP A 302 16.00 1.15 -16.96
CA ASP A 302 16.64 0.06 -17.70
C ASP A 302 15.60 -0.97 -18.15
N LEU A 303 14.63 -1.27 -17.29
CA LEU A 303 13.55 -2.19 -17.59
C LEU A 303 12.61 -1.66 -18.67
N VAL A 304 12.22 -0.38 -18.63
CA VAL A 304 11.41 0.25 -19.69
C VAL A 304 12.13 0.16 -21.05
N LYS A 305 13.43 0.54 -21.11
CA LYS A 305 14.22 0.42 -22.33
C LYS A 305 14.35 -1.00 -22.86
N ASN A 306 14.44 -1.97 -21.95
CA ASN A 306 14.50 -3.39 -22.33
C ASN A 306 13.14 -3.90 -22.80
N ALA A 307 12.06 -3.49 -22.15
CA ALA A 307 10.69 -3.89 -22.47
C ALA A 307 10.33 -3.57 -23.94
N LEU A 308 10.78 -2.45 -24.48
CA LEU A 308 10.59 -2.07 -25.90
C LEU A 308 11.15 -3.11 -26.90
N ARG A 309 12.09 -3.96 -26.47
CA ARG A 309 12.66 -5.06 -27.28
C ARG A 309 11.97 -6.40 -27.04
N MET A 310 11.02 -6.46 -26.12
CA MET A 310 10.30 -7.67 -25.74
C MET A 310 9.00 -7.88 -26.54
N ARG A 311 8.75 -7.05 -27.55
CA ARG A 311 7.51 -7.05 -28.35
C ARG A 311 6.24 -6.94 -27.50
N PRO A 312 6.13 -5.96 -26.62
CA PRO A 312 4.91 -5.75 -25.88
C PRO A 312 3.84 -5.10 -26.77
N ASP A 313 2.57 -5.44 -26.55
CA ASP A 313 1.44 -4.67 -27.05
C ASP A 313 1.15 -3.49 -26.10
N ARG A 314 1.34 -3.72 -24.79
CA ARG A 314 1.21 -2.69 -23.73
C ARG A 314 2.35 -2.78 -22.73
N ILE A 315 2.76 -1.62 -22.24
CA ILE A 315 3.69 -1.49 -21.11
C ILE A 315 2.95 -0.86 -19.93
N ILE A 316 2.95 -1.54 -18.80
CA ILE A 316 2.32 -1.05 -17.58
C ILE A 316 3.41 -0.78 -16.55
N VAL A 317 3.60 0.48 -16.20
CA VAL A 317 4.54 0.89 -15.16
C VAL A 317 3.77 1.11 -13.86
N GLY A 318 4.08 0.33 -12.83
CA GLY A 318 3.36 0.38 -11.56
C GLY A 318 3.29 1.79 -10.98
N GLU A 319 4.41 2.48 -10.94
CA GLU A 319 4.49 3.89 -10.55
C GLU A 319 5.73 4.54 -11.17
N VAL A 320 5.58 5.76 -11.69
CA VAL A 320 6.71 6.59 -12.12
C VAL A 320 7.11 7.56 -11.01
N ARG A 321 8.43 7.67 -10.77
CA ARG A 321 9.01 8.46 -9.68
C ARG A 321 10.16 9.35 -10.11
N ALA A 322 10.82 9.01 -11.22
CA ALA A 322 12.03 9.68 -11.68
C ALA A 322 12.14 9.69 -13.24
N GLY A 323 13.35 9.61 -13.76
CA GLY A 323 13.64 9.76 -15.19
C GLY A 323 13.06 8.69 -16.11
N GLU A 324 12.58 7.56 -15.61
CA GLU A 324 11.86 6.53 -16.38
C GLU A 324 10.58 7.07 -17.01
N ALA A 325 10.00 8.14 -16.44
CA ALA A 325 8.83 8.81 -16.99
C ALA A 325 9.04 9.24 -18.44
N PHE A 326 10.26 9.70 -18.81
CA PHE A 326 10.60 10.07 -20.18
C PHE A 326 10.55 8.85 -21.12
N ASP A 327 11.21 7.75 -20.75
CA ASP A 327 11.27 6.55 -21.56
C ASP A 327 9.87 5.89 -21.72
N MET A 328 9.03 5.98 -20.68
CA MET A 328 7.63 5.57 -20.72
C MET A 328 6.80 6.41 -21.72
N LEU A 329 6.96 7.75 -21.71
CA LEU A 329 6.26 8.62 -22.66
C LEU A 329 6.74 8.34 -24.11
N GLN A 330 8.02 8.02 -24.30
CA GLN A 330 8.52 7.58 -25.61
C GLN A 330 7.84 6.27 -26.05
N ALA A 331 7.69 5.30 -25.15
CA ALA A 331 6.95 4.08 -25.45
C ALA A 331 5.50 4.36 -25.88
N MET A 332 4.81 5.20 -25.11
CA MET A 332 3.42 5.61 -25.40
C MET A 332 3.29 6.35 -26.75
N ASN A 333 4.31 7.12 -27.17
CA ASN A 333 4.31 7.86 -28.43
C ASN A 333 4.80 7.04 -29.64
N THR A 334 5.30 5.81 -29.44
CA THR A 334 5.93 5.00 -30.49
C THR A 334 5.25 3.64 -30.73
N GLY A 335 3.92 3.59 -30.54
CA GLY A 335 3.12 2.43 -30.94
C GLY A 335 2.84 1.42 -29.82
N HIS A 336 3.07 1.80 -28.56
CA HIS A 336 2.64 1.01 -27.39
C HIS A 336 1.42 1.66 -26.74
N ASP A 337 0.41 1.97 -27.55
CA ASP A 337 -0.84 2.60 -27.12
C ASP A 337 -1.59 1.73 -26.14
N GLY A 338 -2.31 2.37 -25.20
CA GLY A 338 -3.03 1.70 -24.12
C GLY A 338 -2.13 1.35 -22.92
N SER A 339 -0.92 1.91 -22.88
CA SER A 339 -0.05 1.80 -21.70
C SER A 339 -0.63 2.56 -20.51
N MET A 340 -0.37 2.07 -19.31
CA MET A 340 -0.90 2.64 -18.07
C MET A 340 0.19 2.82 -17.04
N THR A 341 0.08 3.87 -16.24
CA THR A 341 0.98 4.09 -15.10
C THR A 341 0.30 4.85 -13.98
N THR A 342 0.93 4.84 -12.80
CA THR A 342 0.50 5.66 -11.68
C THR A 342 1.54 6.72 -11.31
N VAL A 343 1.06 7.80 -10.70
CA VAL A 343 1.90 8.88 -10.16
C VAL A 343 1.34 9.40 -8.85
N HIS A 344 2.21 9.80 -7.95
CA HIS A 344 1.83 10.50 -6.73
C HIS A 344 1.57 11.98 -7.02
N ALA A 345 0.30 12.41 -7.00
CA ALA A 345 -0.05 13.83 -7.06
C ALA A 345 -1.43 14.08 -6.42
N ASN A 346 -1.70 15.32 -6.06
CA ASN A 346 -2.94 15.71 -5.37
C ASN A 346 -4.06 16.09 -6.33
N THR A 347 -3.72 16.56 -7.53
CA THR A 347 -4.66 16.96 -8.58
C THR A 347 -4.20 16.44 -9.94
N PRO A 348 -5.09 16.37 -10.94
CA PRO A 348 -4.69 16.00 -12.31
C PRO A 348 -3.63 16.94 -12.92
N ARG A 349 -3.70 18.23 -12.62
CA ARG A 349 -2.70 19.20 -13.09
C ARG A 349 -1.35 19.00 -12.42
N ASP A 350 -1.33 18.75 -11.11
CA ASP A 350 -0.09 18.42 -10.39
C ASP A 350 0.54 17.15 -10.92
N ALA A 351 -0.28 16.17 -11.33
CA ALA A 351 0.21 14.93 -11.94
C ALA A 351 1.03 15.21 -13.21
N LEU A 352 0.51 16.06 -14.11
CA LEU A 352 1.21 16.43 -15.33
C LEU A 352 2.48 17.24 -15.03
N SER A 353 2.40 18.20 -14.08
CA SER A 353 3.59 18.97 -13.64
C SER A 353 4.66 18.05 -13.02
N ARG A 354 4.23 17.02 -12.27
CA ARG A 354 5.17 16.05 -11.68
C ARG A 354 5.84 15.19 -12.75
N VAL A 355 5.10 14.76 -13.77
CA VAL A 355 5.69 14.07 -14.93
C VAL A 355 6.69 14.96 -15.65
N GLU A 356 6.39 16.26 -15.85
CA GLU A 356 7.34 17.21 -16.43
C GLU A 356 8.63 17.33 -15.60
N GLN A 357 8.51 17.40 -14.26
CA GLN A 357 9.68 17.42 -13.36
C GLN A 357 10.51 16.13 -13.48
N MET A 358 9.88 14.97 -13.56
CA MET A 358 10.56 13.69 -13.74
C MET A 358 11.30 13.59 -15.06
N ILE A 359 10.74 14.16 -16.14
CA ILE A 359 11.44 14.28 -17.41
C ILE A 359 12.75 15.07 -17.22
N GLY A 360 12.73 16.17 -16.47
CA GLY A 360 13.93 16.93 -16.12
C GLY A 360 14.98 16.11 -15.36
N MET A 361 14.56 15.12 -14.56
CA MET A 361 15.46 14.21 -13.85
C MET A 361 16.08 13.14 -14.76
N SER A 362 15.60 12.98 -15.99
CA SER A 362 16.12 11.97 -16.93
C SER A 362 17.55 12.23 -17.41
N GLY A 363 18.08 13.44 -17.16
CA GLY A 363 19.38 13.88 -17.66
C GLY A 363 19.42 14.20 -19.16
N ILE A 364 18.23 14.26 -19.80
CA ILE A 364 18.09 14.63 -21.21
C ILE A 364 17.85 16.13 -21.28
N ASP A 365 18.62 16.82 -22.12
CA ASP A 365 18.42 18.26 -22.37
C ASP A 365 17.17 18.46 -23.24
N ILE A 366 16.06 18.78 -22.59
CA ILE A 366 14.77 19.02 -23.22
C ILE A 366 14.14 20.29 -22.66
N THR A 367 13.58 21.13 -23.53
CA THR A 367 12.87 22.34 -23.07
C THR A 367 11.54 21.97 -22.43
N SER A 368 11.07 22.76 -21.45
CA SER A 368 9.75 22.58 -20.82
C SER A 368 8.62 22.52 -21.85
N LYS A 369 8.69 23.33 -22.90
CA LYS A 369 7.73 23.30 -24.00
C LYS A 369 7.68 21.94 -24.70
N SER A 370 8.86 21.39 -25.02
CA SER A 370 8.97 20.07 -25.67
C SER A 370 8.53 18.95 -24.74
N ALA A 371 8.85 19.04 -23.44
CA ALA A 371 8.40 18.08 -22.45
C ALA A 371 6.86 18.06 -22.34
N ARG A 372 6.23 19.23 -22.25
CA ARG A 372 4.76 19.36 -22.23
C ARG A 372 4.10 18.85 -23.51
N ALA A 373 4.72 19.12 -24.67
CA ALA A 373 4.22 18.58 -25.93
C ALA A 373 4.26 17.06 -25.97
N GLN A 374 5.32 16.43 -25.46
CA GLN A 374 5.40 14.97 -25.35
C GLN A 374 4.37 14.40 -24.37
N ILE A 375 4.16 15.05 -23.20
CA ILE A 375 3.14 14.64 -22.24
C ILE A 375 1.76 14.71 -22.88
N ALA A 376 1.43 15.83 -23.55
CA ALA A 376 0.12 16.04 -24.18
C ALA A 376 -0.14 15.09 -25.34
N SER A 377 0.90 14.62 -26.02
CA SER A 377 0.79 13.62 -27.10
C SER A 377 0.63 12.20 -26.56
N ALA A 378 1.38 11.86 -25.48
CA ALA A 378 1.47 10.51 -24.96
C ALA A 378 0.29 10.13 -24.05
N ILE A 379 -0.12 11.02 -23.14
CA ILE A 379 -1.15 10.73 -22.14
C ILE A 379 -2.49 11.22 -22.67
N ASN A 380 -3.47 10.32 -22.74
CA ASN A 380 -4.80 10.64 -23.21
C ASN A 380 -5.78 10.94 -22.06
N VAL A 381 -5.68 10.16 -20.97
CA VAL A 381 -6.62 10.22 -19.86
C VAL A 381 -5.86 10.31 -18.53
N VAL A 382 -6.33 11.16 -17.64
CA VAL A 382 -5.88 11.26 -16.25
C VAL A 382 -7.03 10.90 -15.32
N VAL A 383 -6.83 9.88 -14.46
CA VAL A 383 -7.80 9.49 -13.44
C VAL A 383 -7.24 9.86 -12.07
N GLN A 384 -7.91 10.76 -11.37
CA GLN A 384 -7.54 11.15 -10.01
C GLN A 384 -8.29 10.30 -9.00
N VAL A 385 -7.57 9.55 -8.18
CA VAL A 385 -8.12 8.82 -7.05
C VAL A 385 -7.76 9.51 -5.73
N GLY A 386 -8.61 9.36 -4.73
CA GLY A 386 -8.36 9.96 -3.43
C GLY A 386 -8.96 9.16 -2.28
N ARG A 387 -8.29 9.20 -1.14
CA ARG A 387 -8.84 8.76 0.14
C ARG A 387 -9.53 9.95 0.80
N LEU A 388 -10.78 9.77 1.17
CA LEU A 388 -11.55 10.78 1.88
C LEU A 388 -11.20 10.75 3.39
N SER A 389 -11.64 11.77 4.10
CA SER A 389 -11.38 11.88 5.55
C SER A 389 -12.05 10.82 6.41
N ASP A 390 -13.06 10.14 5.88
CA ASP A 390 -13.72 8.98 6.50
C ASP A 390 -13.07 7.63 6.14
N GLY A 391 -11.91 7.67 5.48
CA GLY A 391 -11.16 6.50 5.05
C GLY A 391 -11.61 5.88 3.72
N ARG A 392 -12.79 6.24 3.20
CA ARG A 392 -13.29 5.73 1.92
C ARG A 392 -12.44 6.23 0.75
N ARG A 393 -12.29 5.38 -0.26
CA ARG A 393 -11.56 5.69 -1.48
C ARG A 393 -12.55 6.01 -2.59
N LYS A 394 -12.30 7.09 -3.34
CA LYS A 394 -13.17 7.55 -4.44
C LYS A 394 -12.34 7.97 -5.64
N ILE A 395 -12.88 7.76 -6.84
CA ILE A 395 -12.42 8.49 -8.01
C ILE A 395 -12.86 9.94 -7.83
N LYS A 396 -11.90 10.86 -7.72
CA LYS A 396 -12.19 12.29 -7.58
C LYS A 396 -12.54 12.93 -8.89
N SER A 397 -11.81 12.58 -9.96
CA SER A 397 -12.11 13.04 -11.31
C SER A 397 -11.55 12.11 -12.38
N LEU A 398 -12.15 12.14 -13.56
CA LEU A 398 -11.66 11.59 -14.80
C LEU A 398 -11.56 12.73 -15.80
N SER A 399 -10.37 12.94 -16.37
CA SER A 399 -10.08 14.05 -17.28
C SER A 399 -9.40 13.53 -18.55
N GLU A 400 -9.75 14.10 -19.70
CA GLU A 400 -9.13 13.86 -21.00
C GLU A 400 -8.17 14.99 -21.32
N ILE A 401 -6.96 14.65 -21.81
CA ILE A 401 -6.01 15.62 -22.37
C ILE A 401 -6.43 15.91 -23.80
N THR A 402 -6.65 17.19 -24.09
CA THR A 402 -7.17 17.64 -25.41
C THR A 402 -6.11 18.22 -26.31
N GLY A 403 -4.87 18.33 -25.82
CA GLY A 403 -3.71 18.84 -26.56
C GLY A 403 -2.98 19.96 -25.82
N MET A 404 -2.50 20.93 -26.58
CA MET A 404 -1.81 22.11 -26.04
C MET A 404 -2.39 23.40 -26.58
N GLU A 405 -2.42 24.41 -25.73
CA GLU A 405 -2.68 25.79 -26.11
C GLU A 405 -1.48 26.64 -25.71
N GLY A 406 -0.71 27.09 -26.73
CA GLY A 406 0.59 27.74 -26.50
C GLY A 406 1.58 26.79 -25.81
N GLU A 407 1.90 27.07 -24.54
CA GLU A 407 2.78 26.25 -23.71
C GLU A 407 2.03 25.48 -22.62
N THR A 408 0.69 25.58 -22.59
CA THR A 408 -0.13 24.95 -21.54
C THR A 408 -0.81 23.69 -22.07
N ILE A 409 -0.71 22.59 -21.32
CA ILE A 409 -1.46 21.36 -21.61
C ILE A 409 -2.93 21.63 -21.30
N THR A 410 -3.80 21.42 -22.30
CA THR A 410 -5.25 21.55 -22.15
C THR A 410 -5.85 20.21 -21.76
N MET A 411 -6.75 20.26 -20.77
CA MET A 411 -7.40 19.09 -20.21
C MET A 411 -8.85 19.42 -19.88
N GLN A 412 -9.75 18.49 -20.15
CA GLN A 412 -11.18 18.61 -19.87
C GLN A 412 -11.58 17.54 -18.85
N GLU A 413 -12.21 17.98 -17.77
CA GLU A 413 -12.80 17.10 -16.78
C GLU A 413 -14.11 16.54 -17.30
N ILE A 414 -14.24 15.22 -17.35
CA ILE A 414 -15.43 14.52 -17.87
C ILE A 414 -16.36 14.12 -16.72
N PHE A 415 -15.79 13.56 -15.66
CA PHE A 415 -16.51 13.17 -14.44
C PHE A 415 -15.77 13.68 -13.22
N ARG A 416 -16.54 13.96 -12.15
CA ARG A 416 -15.98 14.32 -10.85
C ARG A 416 -16.85 13.80 -9.70
N PHE A 417 -16.23 13.64 -8.55
CA PHE A 417 -16.92 13.43 -7.29
C PHE A 417 -17.09 14.78 -6.60
N ARG A 418 -18.34 15.17 -6.37
CA ARG A 418 -18.70 16.41 -5.68
C ARG A 418 -19.05 16.11 -4.24
N MET A 419 -18.20 16.57 -3.32
CA MET A 419 -18.49 16.53 -1.91
C MET A 419 -19.53 17.59 -1.55
N THR A 420 -20.59 17.19 -0.84
CA THR A 420 -21.70 18.09 -0.45
C THR A 420 -21.74 18.38 1.04
N GLY A 421 -21.08 17.58 1.85
CA GLY A 421 -21.05 17.76 3.31
C GLY A 421 -20.50 16.55 4.05
N ARG A 422 -20.84 16.48 5.33
CA ARG A 422 -20.59 15.32 6.20
C ARG A 422 -21.88 14.97 6.95
N ALA A 423 -22.09 13.68 7.17
CA ALA A 423 -23.16 13.19 8.03
C ALA A 423 -22.74 13.30 9.51
N ASP A 424 -23.70 13.09 10.43
CA ASP A 424 -23.48 13.17 11.87
C ASP A 424 -22.48 12.12 12.39
N ASP A 425 -22.34 10.99 11.70
CA ASP A 425 -21.37 9.93 11.97
C ASP A 425 -19.96 10.26 11.42
N GLY A 426 -19.74 11.46 10.86
CA GLY A 426 -18.48 11.90 10.27
C GLY A 426 -18.25 11.41 8.83
N SER A 427 -19.15 10.58 8.27
CA SER A 427 -19.02 10.10 6.89
C SER A 427 -19.17 11.24 5.88
N VAL A 428 -18.38 11.17 4.80
CA VAL A 428 -18.40 12.20 3.73
C VAL A 428 -19.63 11.99 2.84
N LEU A 429 -20.45 13.03 2.70
CA LEU A 429 -21.57 13.06 1.76
C LEU A 429 -21.12 13.63 0.43
N GLY A 430 -21.58 13.04 -0.66
CA GLY A 430 -21.27 13.49 -2.01
C GLY A 430 -21.87 12.56 -3.07
N HIS A 431 -21.75 12.98 -4.31
CA HIS A 431 -22.20 12.21 -5.47
C HIS A 431 -21.22 12.38 -6.62
N PHE A 432 -21.23 11.45 -7.54
CA PHE A 432 -20.54 11.59 -8.81
C PHE A 432 -21.45 12.37 -9.78
N GLU A 433 -20.83 13.18 -10.63
CA GLU A 433 -21.53 13.93 -11.67
C GLU A 433 -20.71 13.99 -12.95
N ALA A 434 -21.38 13.99 -14.09
CA ALA A 434 -20.78 14.33 -15.37
C ALA A 434 -20.73 15.86 -15.53
N THR A 435 -19.71 16.35 -16.25
CA THR A 435 -19.52 17.79 -16.47
C THR A 435 -20.26 18.33 -17.70
N GLY A 436 -20.84 17.46 -18.52
CA GLY A 436 -21.48 17.80 -19.79
C GLY A 436 -20.54 17.78 -21.00
N ILE A 437 -19.29 17.39 -20.80
CA ILE A 437 -18.31 17.32 -21.87
C ILE A 437 -18.33 15.92 -22.48
N ARG A 438 -18.53 15.83 -23.80
CA ARG A 438 -18.36 14.60 -24.57
C ARG A 438 -16.86 14.40 -24.84
N PRO A 439 -16.24 13.32 -24.31
CA PRO A 439 -14.81 13.10 -24.53
C PRO A 439 -14.52 12.73 -25.99
N LYS A 440 -13.35 13.14 -26.49
CA LYS A 440 -12.91 12.87 -27.85
C LYS A 440 -12.59 11.37 -28.08
N PHE A 441 -12.14 10.67 -27.03
CA PHE A 441 -11.83 9.23 -27.16
C PHE A 441 -13.07 8.38 -27.51
N LEU A 442 -14.28 8.92 -27.42
CA LEU A 442 -15.50 8.19 -27.85
C LEU A 442 -15.50 7.87 -29.34
N ASP A 443 -15.00 8.76 -30.18
CA ASP A 443 -14.96 8.53 -31.63
C ASP A 443 -14.07 7.32 -31.97
N GLU A 444 -13.00 7.13 -31.21
CA GLU A 444 -12.13 5.98 -31.34
C GLU A 444 -12.67 4.74 -30.64
N ALA A 445 -13.36 4.90 -29.51
CA ALA A 445 -14.07 3.79 -28.86
C ALA A 445 -15.14 3.20 -29.79
N GLU A 446 -15.89 4.05 -30.53
CA GLU A 446 -16.85 3.62 -31.53
C GLU A 446 -16.17 2.82 -32.66
N SER A 447 -14.99 3.21 -33.10
CA SER A 447 -14.22 2.46 -34.11
C SER A 447 -13.79 1.07 -33.63
N HIS A 448 -13.70 0.87 -32.31
CA HIS A 448 -13.44 -0.42 -31.66
C HIS A 448 -14.72 -1.14 -31.22
N GLY A 449 -15.90 -0.72 -31.73
CA GLY A 449 -17.19 -1.34 -31.45
C GLY A 449 -17.78 -1.04 -30.07
N MET A 450 -17.25 -0.03 -29.36
CA MET A 450 -17.75 0.39 -28.07
C MET A 450 -18.73 1.56 -28.21
N HIS A 451 -20.00 1.32 -27.96
CA HIS A 451 -21.04 2.34 -28.05
C HIS A 451 -21.46 2.80 -26.64
N LEU A 452 -21.07 4.01 -26.27
CA LEU A 452 -21.50 4.62 -25.02
C LEU A 452 -22.66 5.60 -25.26
N SER A 453 -23.70 5.50 -24.43
CA SER A 453 -24.83 6.43 -24.53
C SER A 453 -24.36 7.87 -24.24
N PRO A 454 -24.72 8.85 -25.11
CA PRO A 454 -24.42 10.26 -24.84
C PRO A 454 -25.03 10.78 -23.54
N GLU A 455 -26.05 10.09 -23.02
CA GLU A 455 -26.71 10.46 -21.77
C GLU A 455 -25.78 10.34 -20.56
N LEU A 456 -24.77 9.44 -20.60
CA LEU A 456 -23.78 9.27 -19.55
C LEU A 456 -22.98 10.54 -19.26
N PHE A 457 -22.91 11.46 -20.21
CA PHE A 457 -22.12 12.68 -20.12
C PHE A 457 -22.97 13.94 -19.85
N ARG A 458 -24.28 13.80 -19.59
CA ARG A 458 -25.13 14.94 -19.27
C ARG A 458 -24.82 15.55 -17.91
N PRO A 459 -24.72 16.88 -17.80
CA PRO A 459 -24.26 17.56 -16.57
C PRO A 459 -25.23 17.49 -15.39
N ASP A 460 -26.48 17.17 -15.63
CA ASP A 460 -27.57 17.02 -14.65
C ASP A 460 -27.71 15.60 -14.10
N MET A 461 -26.95 14.67 -14.64
CA MET A 461 -26.99 13.27 -14.24
C MET A 461 -26.12 13.05 -12.99
N LYS A 462 -26.77 12.81 -11.85
CA LYS A 462 -26.10 12.29 -10.67
C LYS A 462 -25.84 10.80 -10.88
N LEU A 463 -24.60 10.40 -10.75
CA LEU A 463 -24.16 9.04 -10.93
C LEU A 463 -23.95 8.40 -9.55
N GLY A 464 -24.64 7.31 -9.26
CA GLY A 464 -24.43 6.47 -8.09
C GLY A 464 -24.89 7.05 -6.76
#